data_d201d867d57b3531f8876207b8980183
#
_entry.id   d201d867d57b3531f8876207b8980183
#
_cell.length_a   1.000
_cell.length_b   1.000
_cell.length_c   1.000
_cell.angle_alpha   90.00
_cell.angle_beta   90.00
_cell.angle_gamma   90.00
#
_symmetry.space_group_name_H-M   'P 1'
#
loop_
_entity.id
_entity.type
_entity.pdbx_description
1 polymer ?
#
loop_
_entity_poly.entity_id
_entity_poly.type
_entity_poly.pdbx_seq_one_letter_code
_entity_poly.pdbx_strand_id
1 'polypeptide(L)'
;VSILAFKKEKEIYAATYAWFTQVGEEVVVGLLGEQSITTHNLKVGDYCGISVCSKEQKDVALYIGDTHSNEVDKLLGLPYFVDSTGAITLKGSKVTMIAKVVDIIHLQGIEADSLVYFKVVEYHDNEKLDYLLMNDIR
;
A
#
# COMPACT_ATOMS: atom_id res chain seq x y z
N VAL A 1 -3.91 -7.38 -5.58
CA VAL A 1 -3.96 -7.08 -4.13
C VAL A 1 -2.62 -6.52 -3.70
N SER A 2 -2.66 -5.38 -3.06
CA SER A 2 -1.46 -4.66 -2.65
C SER A 2 -1.57 -4.18 -1.21
N ILE A 3 -0.42 -4.05 -0.56
CA ILE A 3 -0.32 -3.50 0.78
C ILE A 3 0.43 -2.19 0.67
N LEU A 4 -0.21 -1.11 1.12
CA LEU A 4 0.40 0.20 1.25
C LEU A 4 0.81 0.39 2.70
N ALA A 5 2.08 0.76 2.93
CA ALA A 5 2.60 0.91 4.28
C ALA A 5 3.64 2.01 4.36
N PHE A 6 3.65 2.70 5.50
CA PHE A 6 4.61 3.75 5.77
C PHE A 6 4.76 3.97 7.26
N LYS A 7 5.89 4.54 7.64
CA LYS A 7 6.14 5.00 8.99
C LYS A 7 6.14 6.52 9.00
N LYS A 8 5.32 7.10 9.84
CA LYS A 8 5.22 8.56 10.00
C LYS A 8 5.36 8.89 11.48
N GLU A 9 6.36 9.71 11.81
CA GLU A 9 6.75 9.96 13.20
C GLU A 9 7.17 8.64 13.84
N LYS A 10 6.43 8.14 14.82
CA LYS A 10 6.73 6.87 15.49
C LYS A 10 5.72 5.78 15.17
N GLU A 11 4.73 6.09 14.32
CA GLU A 11 3.63 5.19 14.03
C GLU A 11 3.82 4.50 12.68
N ILE A 12 3.43 3.25 12.62
CA ILE A 12 3.41 2.45 11.38
C ILE A 12 1.97 2.31 10.94
N TYR A 13 1.71 2.64 9.67
CA TYR A 13 0.42 2.52 9.04
C TYR A 13 0.50 1.51 7.91
N ALA A 14 -0.47 0.62 7.83
CA ALA A 14 -0.56 -0.36 6.76
C ALA A 14 -2.01 -0.69 6.45
N ALA A 15 -2.32 -0.89 5.18
CA ALA A 15 -3.65 -1.30 4.74
C ALA A 15 -3.56 -2.09 3.44
N THR A 16 -4.52 -2.97 3.24
CA THR A 16 -4.63 -3.78 2.03
C THR A 16 -5.63 -3.13 1.08
N TYR A 17 -5.23 -2.98 -0.17
CA TYR A 17 -6.06 -2.38 -1.23
C TYR A 17 -6.05 -3.25 -2.48
N ALA A 18 -7.15 -3.19 -3.23
CA ALA A 18 -7.28 -3.88 -4.51
C ALA A 18 -7.23 -2.94 -5.71
N TRP A 19 -7.39 -1.63 -5.49
CA TRP A 19 -7.60 -0.65 -6.54
C TRP A 19 -6.37 0.20 -6.80
N PHE A 20 -5.30 -0.43 -7.31
CA PHE A 20 -4.13 0.27 -7.84
C PHE A 20 -4.00 -0.03 -9.33
N THR A 21 -3.69 0.99 -10.12
CA THR A 21 -3.42 0.82 -11.54
C THR A 21 -2.29 1.73 -12.00
N GLN A 22 -1.48 1.22 -12.91
CA GLN A 22 -0.43 2.00 -13.54
C GLN A 22 -1.05 2.80 -14.69
N VAL A 23 -0.82 4.12 -14.67
CA VAL A 23 -1.34 5.02 -15.72
C VAL A 23 -0.24 5.69 -16.52
N GLY A 24 1.01 5.41 -16.21
CA GLY A 24 2.19 5.91 -16.92
C GLY A 24 3.40 5.14 -16.49
N GLU A 25 4.58 5.45 -17.03
CA GLU A 25 5.80 4.69 -16.72
C GLU A 25 6.14 4.73 -15.22
N GLU A 26 5.92 5.88 -14.58
CA GLU A 26 6.27 6.08 -13.17
C GLU A 26 5.08 6.53 -12.34
N VAL A 27 3.86 6.39 -12.85
CA VAL A 27 2.65 6.87 -12.19
C VAL A 27 1.70 5.73 -11.91
N VAL A 28 1.32 5.60 -10.64
CA VAL A 28 0.31 4.65 -10.17
C VAL A 28 -0.79 5.45 -9.52
N VAL A 29 -2.05 5.07 -9.75
CA VAL A 29 -3.19 5.64 -9.04
C VAL A 29 -3.86 4.56 -8.22
N GLY A 30 -4.38 4.96 -7.07
CA GLY A 30 -5.12 4.06 -6.19
C GLY A 30 -6.38 4.73 -5.69
N LEU A 31 -7.43 3.93 -5.52
CA LEU A 31 -8.67 4.39 -4.90
C LEU A 31 -8.63 3.93 -3.44
N LEU A 32 -8.44 4.86 -2.51
CA LEU A 32 -8.21 4.57 -1.10
C LEU A 32 -9.39 5.04 -0.26
N GLY A 33 -9.83 4.18 0.67
CA GLY A 33 -10.95 4.48 1.55
C GLY A 33 -10.63 5.62 2.53
N GLU A 34 -11.45 6.66 2.54
CA GLU A 34 -11.24 7.84 3.39
C GLU A 34 -11.37 7.53 4.88
N GLN A 35 -12.13 6.52 5.25
CA GLN A 35 -12.30 6.15 6.65
C GLN A 35 -11.13 5.34 7.21
N SER A 36 -10.21 4.93 6.36
CA SER A 36 -9.00 4.25 6.78
C SER A 36 -8.06 5.22 7.51
N ILE A 37 -7.57 4.82 8.67
CA ILE A 37 -6.57 5.59 9.41
C ILE A 37 -5.30 5.76 8.57
N THR A 38 -4.94 4.74 7.80
CA THR A 38 -3.81 4.80 6.89
C THR A 38 -3.99 5.91 5.87
N THR A 39 -5.15 5.99 5.22
CA THR A 39 -5.46 7.04 4.25
C THR A 39 -5.45 8.44 4.89
N HIS A 40 -6.04 8.57 6.08
CA HIS A 40 -6.07 9.84 6.79
C HIS A 40 -4.70 10.41 7.10
N ASN A 41 -3.72 9.55 7.32
CA ASN A 41 -2.36 9.97 7.67
C ASN A 41 -1.43 10.11 6.47
N LEU A 42 -1.93 9.83 5.27
CA LEU A 42 -1.17 9.95 4.03
C LEU A 42 -1.48 11.31 3.38
N LYS A 43 -0.46 12.15 3.26
CA LYS A 43 -0.61 13.51 2.74
C LYS A 43 0.24 13.71 1.49
N VAL A 44 -0.11 14.71 0.68
CA VAL A 44 0.69 15.09 -0.49
C VAL A 44 2.12 15.37 -0.04
N GLY A 45 3.08 14.80 -0.73
CA GLY A 45 4.50 14.88 -0.41
C GLY A 45 5.04 13.74 0.45
N ASP A 46 4.16 12.94 1.06
CA ASP A 46 4.58 11.78 1.84
C ASP A 46 5.04 10.64 0.93
N TYR A 47 5.95 9.83 1.46
CA TYR A 47 6.39 8.60 0.80
C TYR A 47 5.71 7.40 1.43
N CYS A 48 5.47 6.38 0.63
CA CYS A 48 4.93 5.12 1.10
C CYS A 48 5.49 3.97 0.29
N GLY A 49 5.45 2.78 0.87
CA GLY A 49 5.74 1.54 0.16
C GLY A 49 4.44 0.94 -0.37
N ILE A 50 4.47 0.45 -1.59
CA ILE A 50 3.39 -0.32 -2.17
C ILE A 50 3.96 -1.69 -2.51
N SER A 51 3.46 -2.70 -1.81
CA SER A 51 3.90 -4.09 -1.98
C SER A 51 2.76 -4.85 -2.65
N VAL A 52 2.98 -5.21 -3.92
CA VAL A 52 2.01 -6.03 -4.66
C VAL A 52 2.18 -7.46 -4.18
N CYS A 53 1.14 -8.03 -3.61
CA CYS A 53 1.24 -9.30 -2.91
C CYS A 53 1.50 -10.46 -3.86
N SER A 54 2.38 -11.38 -3.42
CA SER A 54 2.53 -12.68 -4.04
C SER A 54 1.47 -13.64 -3.49
N LYS A 55 1.28 -14.79 -4.15
CA LYS A 55 0.34 -15.83 -3.67
C LYS A 55 0.69 -16.31 -2.28
N GLU A 56 1.97 -16.30 -1.93
CA GLU A 56 2.46 -16.73 -0.61
C GLU A 56 2.07 -15.75 0.49
N GLN A 57 1.64 -14.53 0.16
CA GLN A 57 1.25 -13.50 1.11
C GLN A 57 -0.26 -13.39 1.35
N LYS A 58 -1.03 -14.40 0.97
CA LYS A 58 -2.48 -14.38 1.13
C LYS A 58 -2.90 -14.10 2.58
N ASP A 59 -2.32 -14.82 3.54
CA ASP A 59 -2.67 -14.66 4.95
C ASP A 59 -2.25 -13.30 5.48
N VAL A 60 -1.10 -12.80 5.05
CA VAL A 60 -0.61 -11.46 5.42
C VAL A 60 -1.57 -10.38 4.91
N ALA A 61 -1.99 -10.48 3.65
CA ALA A 61 -2.91 -9.50 3.05
C ALA A 61 -4.25 -9.46 3.78
N LEU A 62 -4.80 -10.63 4.12
CA LEU A 62 -6.06 -10.73 4.86
C LEU A 62 -5.93 -10.19 6.28
N TYR A 63 -4.87 -10.53 6.97
CA TYR A 63 -4.62 -10.05 8.33
C TYR A 63 -4.55 -8.51 8.38
N ILE A 64 -3.77 -7.91 7.48
CA ILE A 64 -3.61 -6.46 7.42
C ILE A 64 -4.94 -5.79 7.03
N GLY A 65 -5.68 -6.39 6.11
CA GLY A 65 -6.97 -5.86 5.67
C GLY A 65 -8.04 -5.86 6.77
N ASP A 66 -7.98 -6.83 7.68
CA ASP A 66 -8.98 -7.00 8.74
C ASP A 66 -8.63 -6.27 10.04
N THR A 67 -7.47 -5.61 10.10
CA THR A 67 -6.96 -5.00 11.33
C THR A 67 -6.80 -3.48 11.15
N HIS A 68 -7.20 -2.71 12.16
CA HIS A 68 -7.02 -1.25 12.16
C HIS A 68 -5.66 -0.87 12.73
N SER A 69 -4.96 0.08 12.09
CA SER A 69 -3.61 0.49 12.50
C SER A 69 -3.55 1.09 13.90
N ASN A 70 -4.64 1.70 14.36
CA ASN A 70 -4.69 2.29 15.71
C ASN A 70 -4.91 1.27 16.82
N GLU A 71 -5.19 0.02 16.50
CA GLU A 71 -5.45 -1.03 17.49
C GLU A 71 -4.20 -1.86 17.77
N VAL A 72 -3.45 -2.19 16.71
CA VAL A 72 -2.26 -3.03 16.80
C VAL A 72 -1.22 -2.59 15.79
N ASP A 73 0.04 -2.97 16.05
CA ASP A 73 1.09 -2.89 15.04
C ASP A 73 0.87 -4.03 14.05
N LYS A 74 0.29 -3.72 12.89
CA LYS A 74 -0.04 -4.72 11.86
C LYS A 74 1.16 -5.46 11.30
N LEU A 75 2.35 -4.88 11.44
CA LEU A 75 3.57 -5.46 10.87
C LEU A 75 4.43 -6.17 11.92
N LEU A 76 3.97 -6.23 13.17
CA LEU A 76 4.72 -6.91 14.22
C LEU A 76 4.93 -8.38 13.87
N GLY A 77 6.19 -8.79 13.80
CA GLY A 77 6.55 -10.16 13.46
C GLY A 77 6.60 -10.47 11.96
N LEU A 78 6.25 -9.52 11.11
CA LEU A 78 6.33 -9.70 9.65
C LEU A 78 7.65 -9.15 9.12
N PRO A 79 8.24 -9.81 8.10
CA PRO A 79 9.49 -9.30 7.50
C PRO A 79 9.20 -8.10 6.59
N TYR A 80 9.79 -6.96 6.90
CA TYR A 80 9.63 -5.74 6.10
C TYR A 80 10.89 -4.89 6.12
N PHE A 81 10.96 -3.96 5.15
CA PHE A 81 12.00 -2.92 5.09
C PHE A 81 11.39 -1.54 5.27
N VAL A 82 12.07 -0.68 6.00
CA VAL A 82 11.75 0.74 6.11
C VAL A 82 12.92 1.51 5.50
N ASP A 83 12.64 2.34 4.50
CA ASP A 83 13.69 3.18 3.93
C ASP A 83 13.82 4.53 4.65
N SER A 84 14.75 5.37 4.20
CA SER A 84 15.00 6.68 4.82
C SER A 84 13.83 7.64 4.71
N THR A 85 12.89 7.42 3.80
CA THR A 85 11.69 8.25 3.62
C THR A 85 10.54 7.84 4.53
N GLY A 86 10.65 6.69 5.17
CA GLY A 86 9.56 6.08 5.94
C GLY A 86 8.70 5.12 5.13
N ALA A 87 8.98 4.94 3.84
CA ALA A 87 8.26 3.95 3.02
C ALA A 87 8.58 2.54 3.50
N ILE A 88 7.55 1.70 3.62
CA ILE A 88 7.68 0.33 4.09
C ILE A 88 7.28 -0.63 2.98
N THR A 89 8.17 -1.57 2.66
CA THR A 89 7.91 -2.65 1.71
C THR A 89 8.04 -3.98 2.40
N LEU A 90 7.21 -4.95 2.01
CA LEU A 90 7.20 -6.27 2.62
C LEU A 90 8.08 -7.24 1.82
N LYS A 91 8.90 -8.01 2.54
CA LYS A 91 9.68 -9.10 1.94
C LYS A 91 8.73 -10.19 1.45
N GLY A 92 9.07 -10.83 0.35
CA GLY A 92 8.25 -11.89 -0.23
C GLY A 92 7.16 -11.38 -1.16
N SER A 93 7.10 -10.08 -1.43
CA SER A 93 6.14 -9.50 -2.36
C SER A 93 6.52 -9.75 -3.81
N LYS A 94 5.51 -9.82 -4.69
CA LYS A 94 5.73 -9.98 -6.14
C LYS A 94 6.41 -8.73 -6.71
N VAL A 95 5.90 -7.55 -6.35
CA VAL A 95 6.47 -6.26 -6.75
C VAL A 95 6.51 -5.37 -5.52
N THR A 96 7.60 -4.63 -5.37
CA THR A 96 7.70 -3.59 -4.35
C THR A 96 7.99 -2.25 -5.02
N MET A 97 7.32 -1.22 -4.54
CA MET A 97 7.51 0.14 -5.03
C MET A 97 7.67 1.09 -3.86
N ILE A 98 8.54 2.07 -4.03
CA ILE A 98 8.57 3.24 -3.15
C ILE A 98 7.98 4.38 -3.96
N ALA A 99 6.97 5.02 -3.43
CA ALA A 99 6.18 6.00 -4.15
C ALA A 99 5.97 7.25 -3.30
N LYS A 100 5.89 8.38 -3.98
CA LYS A 100 5.59 9.68 -3.38
C LYS A 100 4.17 10.08 -3.74
N VAL A 101 3.40 10.53 -2.77
CA VAL A 101 2.05 11.06 -3.00
C VAL A 101 2.17 12.41 -3.72
N VAL A 102 1.65 12.49 -4.93
CA VAL A 102 1.70 13.70 -5.74
C VAL A 102 0.42 14.50 -5.60
N ASP A 103 -0.72 13.83 -5.55
CA ASP A 103 -2.03 14.48 -5.45
C ASP A 103 -3.06 13.55 -4.82
N ILE A 104 -4.04 14.15 -4.16
CA ILE A 104 -5.17 13.43 -3.56
C ILE A 104 -6.43 14.13 -4.06
N ILE A 105 -7.26 13.39 -4.79
CA ILE A 105 -8.44 13.94 -5.45
C ILE A 105 -9.70 13.33 -4.86
N HIS A 106 -10.62 14.21 -4.45
CA HIS A 106 -11.95 13.82 -4.01
C HIS A 106 -12.89 13.88 -5.20
N LEU A 107 -13.33 12.70 -5.65
CA LEU A 107 -14.17 12.58 -6.83
C LEU A 107 -15.62 12.90 -6.49
N GLN A 108 -16.26 13.68 -7.33
CA GLN A 108 -17.68 13.98 -7.19
C GLN A 108 -18.49 12.68 -7.33
N GLY A 109 -19.40 12.43 -6.37
CA GLY A 109 -20.22 11.24 -6.36
C GLY A 109 -19.57 10.03 -5.74
N ILE A 110 -18.29 10.12 -5.34
CA ILE A 110 -17.57 9.06 -4.63
C ILE A 110 -17.04 9.65 -3.33
N GLU A 111 -17.87 9.61 -2.28
CA GLU A 111 -17.54 10.24 -1.01
C GLU A 111 -16.70 9.37 -0.07
N ALA A 112 -16.80 8.06 -0.24
CA ALA A 112 -16.13 7.11 0.65
C ALA A 112 -14.66 6.90 0.33
N ASP A 113 -14.21 7.29 -0.86
CA ASP A 113 -12.86 7.02 -1.34
C ASP A 113 -12.22 8.27 -1.94
N SER A 114 -10.89 8.32 -1.89
CA SER A 114 -10.08 9.33 -2.58
C SER A 114 -9.24 8.68 -3.65
N LEU A 115 -9.09 9.36 -4.79
CA LEU A 115 -8.17 8.95 -5.83
C LEU A 115 -6.80 9.56 -5.53
N VAL A 116 -5.80 8.71 -5.31
CA VAL A 116 -4.47 9.15 -4.92
C VAL A 116 -3.50 8.88 -6.06
N TYR A 117 -2.75 9.91 -6.45
CA TYR A 117 -1.71 9.82 -7.47
C TYR A 117 -0.36 9.66 -6.81
N PHE A 118 0.35 8.61 -7.22
CA PHE A 118 1.69 8.32 -6.72
C PHE A 118 2.69 8.40 -7.85
N LYS A 119 3.85 9.00 -7.58
CA LYS A 119 5.02 8.87 -8.44
C LYS A 119 5.90 7.77 -7.87
N VAL A 120 6.18 6.75 -8.68
CA VAL A 120 7.06 5.65 -8.29
C VAL A 120 8.50 6.11 -8.43
N VAL A 121 9.27 6.04 -7.35
CA VAL A 121 10.68 6.44 -7.33
C VAL A 121 11.63 5.25 -7.29
N GLU A 122 11.18 4.10 -6.81
CA GLU A 122 11.90 2.83 -6.87
C GLU A 122 10.92 1.70 -7.18
N TYR A 123 11.40 0.70 -7.90
CA TYR A 123 10.58 -0.43 -8.34
C TYR A 123 11.43 -1.69 -8.37
N HIS A 124 10.88 -2.79 -7.86
CA HIS A 124 11.51 -4.09 -7.91
C HIS A 124 10.47 -5.17 -8.17
N ASP A 125 10.69 -6.00 -9.19
CA ASP A 125 9.85 -7.14 -9.52
C ASP A 125 10.59 -8.44 -9.19
N ASN A 126 9.97 -9.30 -8.36
CA ASN A 126 10.47 -10.63 -8.12
C ASN A 126 9.85 -11.60 -9.12
N GLU A 127 10.59 -11.88 -10.18
CA GLU A 127 10.13 -12.70 -11.30
C GLU A 127 9.80 -14.15 -10.91
N LYS A 128 10.30 -14.62 -9.77
CA LYS A 128 10.07 -15.99 -9.29
C LYS A 128 8.74 -16.17 -8.60
N LEU A 129 8.04 -15.08 -8.27
CA LEU A 129 6.77 -15.13 -7.55
C LEU A 129 5.61 -14.79 -8.47
N ASP A 130 4.43 -15.29 -8.11
CA ASP A 130 3.18 -15.01 -8.82
C ASP A 130 2.34 -14.00 -8.05
N TYR A 131 1.51 -13.25 -8.77
CA TYR A 131 0.57 -12.28 -8.16
C TYR A 131 -0.52 -12.97 -7.36
N LEU A 132 -0.86 -12.37 -6.22
CA LEU A 132 -2.08 -12.70 -5.49
C LEU A 132 -3.24 -11.93 -6.14
N LEU A 133 -4.23 -12.65 -6.64
CA LEU A 133 -5.38 -12.07 -7.31
C LEU A 133 -6.58 -12.03 -6.36
N MET A 134 -7.55 -11.17 -6.65
CA MET A 134 -8.79 -11.09 -5.85
C MET A 134 -9.52 -12.44 -5.81
N ASN A 135 -9.48 -13.19 -6.89
CA ASN A 135 -10.10 -14.52 -6.92
C ASN A 135 -9.45 -15.53 -5.97
N ASP A 136 -8.19 -15.30 -5.59
CA ASP A 136 -7.47 -16.19 -4.67
C ASP A 136 -7.93 -16.03 -3.22
N ILE A 137 -8.57 -14.90 -2.89
CA ILE A 137 -8.98 -14.56 -1.53
C ILE A 137 -10.50 -14.51 -1.32
N ARG A 138 -11.24 -14.78 -2.37
CA ARG A 138 -12.71 -14.85 -2.31
C ARG A 138 -13.22 -16.21 -1.83
#